data_20e3246cd0fc56a779fa76179cb22b54
#
_entry.id   20e3246cd0fc56a779fa76179cb22b54
#
_cell.length_a   1.000
_cell.length_b   1.000
_cell.length_c   1.000
_cell.angle_alpha   90.00
_cell.angle_beta   90.00
_cell.angle_gamma   90.00
#
_symmetry.space_group_name_H-M   'P 1'
#
loop_
_entity.id
_entity.type
_entity.pdbx_description
1 polymer ?
#
loop_
_entity_poly.entity_id
_entity_poly.type
_entity_poly.pdbx_seq_one_letter_code
_entity_poly.pdbx_strand_id
1 'polypeptide(L)'
;MSKIIGIDLGTTNSCVAVMEGGEPVVIPNAEGARTTPSVVAFTKNGERLVGQVAKRQAVTNPDRTIISIKRDMGTDRRITIDGKEYTPQDISAMILMKLKSDAEAYLGETVTQAVITVPAYFSDSQRQATKDAGRIAGLEVLRIINEPTAASLAYGLDKEDSHKILVYDLGGGTFDVSLLEIGDGVFEVLATNGDTHLGGDDFDQRIIDYLASEFKKENNIDLKADRMALQRLKEAAEKAKIELSGVMSTNINLPFITADATGPKHLDVTLTRAKFDELTRDLVDRTIAPMQNALRDAGLTASEIDRVILVGGSTRIPAVQEAVRKITGKEPYRNINPDECVAVGAAIQGGVLGGEVKDVLLLDVTPLSLGIETMGGVFTRLIDRNTTIPTTKSQIFSTAADGQTSVEVHVLQGEREMAAGNKTLGRFQLTGIAPAPRGVPQIEVTFNIDRNGIVNVSAKDLGTGNEQKVTITSSTNLSEEEIKQRVKEAEQYAAEDKKRKEEVETLNHADSMIFEVDKQLKELGDKLSAEDKATVENELAEFKKVRETNDAAQIKTAMEAFTQKVYAVFGKIYQQQQAQDPNAQAGGYQAGNAQDATSDGASDADYDVH
;
A
#
# COMPACT_ATOMS: atom_id res chain seq x y z
N MET A 1 7.29 -24.56 -5.16
CA MET A 1 7.74 -23.22 -5.58
C MET A 1 7.25 -22.24 -4.52
N SER A 2 8.04 -21.27 -4.11
CA SER A 2 7.57 -20.21 -3.20
C SER A 2 6.37 -19.48 -3.82
N LYS A 3 5.35 -19.18 -3.02
CA LYS A 3 4.17 -18.42 -3.47
C LYS A 3 4.55 -17.01 -3.89
N ILE A 4 3.95 -16.53 -4.97
CA ILE A 4 4.09 -15.16 -5.45
C ILE A 4 2.90 -14.36 -4.89
N ILE A 5 3.17 -13.33 -4.12
CA ILE A 5 2.12 -12.46 -3.58
C ILE A 5 1.84 -11.28 -4.50
N GLY A 6 0.58 -10.86 -4.56
CA GLY A 6 0.15 -9.63 -5.20
C GLY A 6 -0.05 -8.53 -4.15
N ILE A 7 0.58 -7.39 -4.35
CA ILE A 7 0.52 -6.27 -3.42
C ILE A 7 -0.05 -5.03 -4.10
N ASP A 8 -1.13 -4.50 -3.54
CA ASP A 8 -1.55 -3.13 -3.74
C ASP A 8 -0.85 -2.25 -2.71
N LEU A 9 0.14 -1.48 -3.15
CA LEU A 9 0.83 -0.49 -2.33
C LEU A 9 0.09 0.86 -2.43
N GLY A 10 -1.01 1.00 -1.72
CA GLY A 10 -1.87 2.18 -1.79
C GLY A 10 -1.34 3.39 -1.01
N THR A 11 -1.82 4.60 -1.34
CA THR A 11 -1.44 5.84 -0.64
C THR A 11 -1.91 5.83 0.81
N THR A 12 -3.15 5.44 1.06
CA THR A 12 -3.78 5.45 2.39
C THR A 12 -3.80 4.07 3.02
N ASN A 13 -4.19 3.05 2.25
CA ASN A 13 -4.24 1.66 2.67
C ASN A 13 -3.57 0.78 1.63
N SER A 14 -2.92 -0.26 2.08
CA SER A 14 -2.32 -1.31 1.25
C SER A 14 -3.02 -2.64 1.47
N CYS A 15 -2.97 -3.51 0.47
CA CYS A 15 -3.62 -4.81 0.51
C CYS A 15 -2.68 -5.88 -0.08
N VAL A 16 -2.75 -7.11 0.43
CA VAL A 16 -1.97 -8.23 -0.09
C VAL A 16 -2.88 -9.42 -0.37
N ALA A 17 -2.64 -10.09 -1.48
CA ALA A 17 -3.39 -11.27 -1.90
C ALA A 17 -2.45 -12.34 -2.49
N VAL A 18 -2.93 -13.57 -2.59
CA VAL A 18 -2.19 -14.72 -3.12
C VAL A 18 -3.14 -15.64 -3.89
N MET A 19 -2.60 -16.44 -4.81
CA MET A 19 -3.36 -17.51 -5.45
C MET A 19 -3.36 -18.76 -4.56
N GLU A 20 -4.56 -19.25 -4.21
CA GLU A 20 -4.76 -20.49 -3.46
C GLU A 20 -5.84 -21.34 -4.15
N GLY A 21 -5.52 -22.59 -4.45
CA GLY A 21 -6.47 -23.50 -5.08
C GLY A 21 -7.02 -23.05 -6.44
N GLY A 22 -6.32 -22.14 -7.13
CA GLY A 22 -6.77 -21.57 -8.41
C GLY A 22 -7.56 -20.26 -8.27
N GLU A 23 -7.86 -19.82 -7.05
CA GLU A 23 -8.60 -18.61 -6.76
C GLU A 23 -7.72 -17.56 -6.05
N PRO A 24 -7.93 -16.26 -6.28
CA PRO A 24 -7.21 -15.22 -5.57
C PRO A 24 -7.83 -14.98 -4.18
N VAL A 25 -7.00 -15.02 -3.15
CA VAL A 25 -7.40 -14.83 -1.75
C VAL A 25 -6.69 -13.61 -1.17
N VAL A 26 -7.45 -12.69 -0.57
CA VAL A 26 -6.90 -11.55 0.16
C VAL A 26 -6.46 -12.02 1.54
N ILE A 27 -5.19 -11.77 1.85
CA ILE A 27 -4.56 -12.16 3.12
C ILE A 27 -4.93 -11.12 4.19
N PRO A 28 -5.55 -11.52 5.32
CA PRO A 28 -5.77 -10.62 6.44
C PRO A 28 -4.44 -10.29 7.14
N ASN A 29 -4.32 -9.06 7.64
CA ASN A 29 -3.16 -8.70 8.45
C ASN A 29 -3.23 -9.30 9.87
N ALA A 30 -2.17 -9.13 10.67
CA ALA A 30 -2.10 -9.64 12.03
C ALA A 30 -3.21 -9.09 12.96
N GLU A 31 -3.82 -7.96 12.61
CA GLU A 31 -4.95 -7.35 13.33
C GLU A 31 -6.32 -7.85 12.82
N GLY A 32 -6.35 -8.80 11.88
CA GLY A 32 -7.55 -9.39 11.29
C GLY A 32 -8.23 -8.55 10.21
N ALA A 33 -7.65 -7.40 9.83
CA ALA A 33 -8.18 -6.57 8.77
C ALA A 33 -7.65 -6.99 7.38
N ARG A 34 -8.47 -6.81 6.33
CA ARG A 34 -8.11 -7.16 4.95
C ARG A 34 -7.25 -6.10 4.25
N THR A 35 -7.17 -4.90 4.83
CA THR A 35 -6.29 -3.82 4.39
C THR A 35 -5.44 -3.33 5.55
N THR A 36 -4.25 -2.83 5.24
CA THR A 36 -3.29 -2.30 6.21
C THR A 36 -3.06 -0.82 5.93
N PRO A 37 -3.27 0.09 6.90
CA PRO A 37 -2.94 1.50 6.71
C PRO A 37 -1.49 1.70 6.26
N SER A 38 -1.28 2.50 5.22
CA SER A 38 0.05 2.85 4.70
C SER A 38 0.70 3.92 5.58
N VAL A 39 0.86 3.61 6.87
CA VAL A 39 1.36 4.51 7.91
C VAL A 39 2.56 3.88 8.59
N VAL A 40 3.63 4.66 8.73
CA VAL A 40 4.84 4.28 9.45
C VAL A 40 5.07 5.29 10.57
N ALA A 41 5.40 4.81 11.76
CA ALA A 41 5.73 5.67 12.88
C ALA A 41 6.97 5.17 13.63
N PHE A 42 7.66 6.10 14.26
CA PHE A 42 8.82 5.82 15.11
C PHE A 42 8.53 6.26 16.53
N THR A 43 8.60 5.35 17.48
CA THR A 43 8.43 5.68 18.90
C THR A 43 9.64 6.45 19.43
N LYS A 44 9.51 7.06 20.61
CA LYS A 44 10.63 7.75 21.28
C LYS A 44 11.82 6.82 21.59
N ASN A 45 11.55 5.53 21.69
CA ASN A 45 12.57 4.50 21.97
C ASN A 45 13.20 3.93 20.68
N GLY A 46 12.91 4.54 19.51
CA GLY A 46 13.43 4.09 18.20
C GLY A 46 12.70 2.90 17.59
N GLU A 47 11.60 2.41 18.19
CA GLU A 47 10.80 1.34 17.65
C GLU A 47 10.04 1.81 16.41
N ARG A 48 10.01 0.96 15.39
CA ARG A 48 9.27 1.19 14.16
C ARG A 48 7.90 0.50 14.23
N LEU A 49 6.85 1.27 14.03
CA LEU A 49 5.48 0.80 13.96
C LEU A 49 4.96 0.97 12.53
N VAL A 50 4.18 0.00 12.03
CA VAL A 50 3.59 0.04 10.69
C VAL A 50 2.12 -0.37 10.76
N GLY A 51 1.29 0.24 9.93
CA GLY A 51 -0.12 -0.11 9.81
C GLY A 51 -1.00 0.51 10.89
N GLN A 52 -1.95 -0.26 11.41
CA GLN A 52 -2.96 0.22 12.34
C GLN A 52 -2.36 0.73 13.66
N VAL A 53 -1.32 0.08 14.16
CA VAL A 53 -0.63 0.50 15.39
C VAL A 53 0.07 1.85 15.21
N ALA A 54 0.66 2.09 14.03
CA ALA A 54 1.23 3.39 13.68
C ALA A 54 0.15 4.47 13.55
N LYS A 55 -0.98 4.17 12.92
CA LYS A 55 -2.10 5.10 12.75
C LYS A 55 -2.71 5.50 14.10
N ARG A 56 -2.90 4.57 15.01
CA ARG A 56 -3.50 4.83 16.33
C ARG A 56 -2.72 5.82 17.20
N GLN A 57 -1.40 5.86 17.10
CA GLN A 57 -0.56 6.74 17.90
C GLN A 57 -0.22 8.08 17.19
N ALA A 58 -0.72 8.30 15.97
CA ALA A 58 -0.42 9.48 15.15
C ALA A 58 -0.76 10.80 15.86
N VAL A 59 -1.87 10.85 16.61
CA VAL A 59 -2.28 12.04 17.36
C VAL A 59 -1.26 12.42 18.43
N THR A 60 -0.71 11.45 19.15
CA THR A 60 0.24 11.69 20.24
C THR A 60 1.68 11.78 19.78
N ASN A 61 1.96 11.40 18.54
CA ASN A 61 3.30 11.35 17.96
C ASN A 61 3.31 11.82 16.49
N PRO A 62 2.73 12.98 16.16
CA PRO A 62 2.56 13.43 14.77
C PRO A 62 3.87 13.68 14.04
N ASP A 63 4.93 14.15 14.75
CA ASP A 63 6.22 14.49 14.16
C ASP A 63 7.03 13.27 13.70
N ARG A 64 6.68 12.11 14.21
CA ARG A 64 7.38 10.84 13.96
C ARG A 64 6.47 9.82 13.25
N THR A 65 5.33 10.27 12.73
CA THR A 65 4.35 9.47 11.99
C THR A 65 4.27 9.96 10.55
N ILE A 66 4.56 9.06 9.62
CA ILE A 66 4.59 9.31 8.19
C ILE A 66 3.35 8.69 7.56
N ILE A 67 2.58 9.50 6.85
CA ILE A 67 1.38 9.11 6.10
C ILE A 67 1.53 9.54 4.65
N SER A 68 0.80 8.91 3.74
CA SER A 68 0.67 9.28 2.31
C SER A 68 2.02 9.37 1.57
N ILE A 69 3.03 8.60 2.00
CA ILE A 69 4.40 8.65 1.44
C ILE A 69 4.45 8.33 -0.06
N LYS A 70 3.49 7.59 -0.58
CA LYS A 70 3.40 7.22 -2.00
C LYS A 70 3.36 8.45 -2.92
N ARG A 71 2.81 9.59 -2.45
CA ARG A 71 2.79 10.86 -3.19
C ARG A 71 4.18 11.44 -3.45
N ASP A 72 5.16 11.05 -2.65
CA ASP A 72 6.55 11.52 -2.74
C ASP A 72 7.47 10.53 -3.49
N MET A 73 6.94 9.40 -3.96
CA MET A 73 7.73 8.42 -4.71
C MET A 73 8.34 9.04 -5.95
N GLY A 74 9.61 8.73 -6.20
CA GLY A 74 10.37 9.30 -7.31
C GLY A 74 10.76 10.77 -7.15
N THR A 75 10.66 11.33 -5.92
CA THR A 75 11.16 12.65 -5.55
C THR A 75 12.40 12.55 -4.67
N ASP A 76 13.08 13.66 -4.46
CA ASP A 76 14.27 13.78 -3.59
C ASP A 76 13.91 14.10 -2.12
N ARG A 77 12.63 13.98 -1.74
CA ARG A 77 12.18 14.20 -0.36
C ARG A 77 12.98 13.35 0.62
N ARG A 78 13.40 13.97 1.71
CA ARG A 78 14.04 13.31 2.86
C ARG A 78 13.23 13.55 4.11
N ILE A 79 13.07 12.50 4.90
CA ILE A 79 12.37 12.52 6.18
C ILE A 79 13.40 12.24 7.26
N THR A 80 13.64 13.20 8.14
CA THR A 80 14.61 13.08 9.20
C THR A 80 13.93 12.68 10.51
N ILE A 81 14.27 11.51 11.04
CA ILE A 81 13.81 11.00 12.33
C ILE A 81 15.05 10.65 13.17
N ASP A 82 15.20 11.26 14.34
CA ASP A 82 16.33 11.05 15.26
C ASP A 82 17.72 11.18 14.61
N GLY A 83 17.85 12.14 13.67
CA GLY A 83 19.09 12.38 12.94
C GLY A 83 19.36 11.37 11.80
N LYS A 84 18.51 10.38 11.59
CA LYS A 84 18.57 9.48 10.44
C LYS A 84 17.63 9.97 9.34
N GLU A 85 18.13 9.98 8.11
CA GLU A 85 17.35 10.35 6.93
C GLU A 85 16.75 9.11 6.26
N TYR A 86 15.47 9.22 5.87
CA TYR A 86 14.73 8.21 5.14
C TYR A 86 14.22 8.77 3.82
N THR A 87 14.30 7.97 2.78
CA THR A 87 13.70 8.26 1.47
C THR A 87 12.24 7.77 1.43
N PRO A 88 11.43 8.21 0.45
CA PRO A 88 10.11 7.62 0.21
C PRO A 88 10.16 6.11 -0.03
N GLN A 89 11.24 5.61 -0.68
CA GLN A 89 11.49 4.18 -0.89
C GLN A 89 11.69 3.44 0.43
N ASP A 90 12.46 4.01 1.37
CA ASP A 90 12.69 3.40 2.69
C ASP A 90 11.37 3.24 3.47
N ILE A 91 10.55 4.28 3.50
CA ILE A 91 9.26 4.24 4.21
C ILE A 91 8.28 3.28 3.53
N SER A 92 8.23 3.27 2.20
CA SER A 92 7.41 2.32 1.44
C SER A 92 7.88 0.88 1.64
N ALA A 93 9.19 0.65 1.73
CA ALA A 93 9.75 -0.67 2.03
C ALA A 93 9.31 -1.19 3.41
N MET A 94 9.19 -0.32 4.41
CA MET A 94 8.70 -0.70 5.73
C MET A 94 7.23 -1.19 5.68
N ILE A 95 6.40 -0.56 4.84
CA ILE A 95 5.03 -1.02 4.59
C ILE A 95 5.05 -2.39 3.90
N LEU A 96 5.87 -2.54 2.87
CA LEU A 96 6.02 -3.80 2.13
C LEU A 96 6.53 -4.95 3.03
N MET A 97 7.45 -4.66 3.96
CA MET A 97 7.91 -5.64 4.95
C MET A 97 6.79 -6.13 5.87
N LYS A 98 5.90 -5.22 6.30
CA LYS A 98 4.73 -5.59 7.11
C LYS A 98 3.81 -6.51 6.32
N LEU A 99 3.47 -6.16 5.07
CA LEU A 99 2.62 -6.99 4.22
C LEU A 99 3.26 -8.36 3.92
N LYS A 100 4.58 -8.40 3.68
CA LYS A 100 5.35 -9.63 3.53
C LYS A 100 5.27 -10.49 4.79
N SER A 101 5.49 -9.90 5.96
CA SER A 101 5.42 -10.61 7.25
C SER A 101 4.02 -11.17 7.53
N ASP A 102 2.96 -10.41 7.20
CA ASP A 102 1.58 -10.89 7.33
C ASP A 102 1.31 -12.07 6.37
N ALA A 103 1.82 -11.97 5.13
CA ALA A 103 1.70 -13.05 4.16
C ALA A 103 2.46 -14.31 4.58
N GLU A 104 3.69 -14.17 5.10
CA GLU A 104 4.48 -15.29 5.62
C GLU A 104 3.81 -15.95 6.84
N ALA A 105 3.20 -15.15 7.73
CA ALA A 105 2.45 -15.67 8.87
C ALA A 105 1.19 -16.45 8.44
N TYR A 106 0.49 -15.97 7.40
CA TYR A 106 -0.68 -16.62 6.85
C TYR A 106 -0.34 -17.93 6.11
N LEU A 107 0.70 -17.88 5.26
CA LEU A 107 1.09 -19.00 4.40
C LEU A 107 1.91 -20.07 5.14
N GLY A 108 2.52 -19.74 6.28
CA GLY A 108 3.45 -20.62 7.00
C GLY A 108 4.78 -20.86 6.28
N GLU A 109 5.10 -20.07 5.25
CA GLU A 109 6.33 -20.18 4.48
C GLU A 109 6.96 -18.82 4.18
N THR A 110 8.25 -18.80 3.83
CA THR A 110 8.95 -17.57 3.44
C THR A 110 8.49 -17.09 2.07
N VAL A 111 8.17 -15.81 1.97
CA VAL A 111 7.78 -15.14 0.73
C VAL A 111 8.95 -14.32 0.20
N THR A 112 9.38 -14.61 -1.02
CA THR A 112 10.53 -13.94 -1.66
C THR A 112 10.15 -13.18 -2.93
N GLN A 113 8.97 -13.42 -3.51
CA GLN A 113 8.57 -12.90 -4.81
C GLN A 113 7.23 -12.17 -4.72
N ALA A 114 7.12 -11.06 -5.45
CA ALA A 114 5.89 -10.26 -5.48
C ALA A 114 5.64 -9.63 -6.85
N VAL A 115 4.35 -9.38 -7.12
CA VAL A 115 3.85 -8.40 -8.08
C VAL A 115 3.36 -7.19 -7.28
N ILE A 116 3.84 -5.99 -7.62
CA ILE A 116 3.48 -4.76 -6.91
C ILE A 116 2.78 -3.81 -7.88
N THR A 117 1.72 -3.15 -7.42
CA THR A 117 0.94 -2.23 -8.24
C THR A 117 1.43 -0.79 -8.12
N VAL A 118 1.19 -0.02 -9.17
CA VAL A 118 1.42 1.42 -9.23
C VAL A 118 0.28 2.10 -9.97
N PRO A 119 0.00 3.37 -9.70
CA PRO A 119 -0.91 4.16 -10.53
C PRO A 119 -0.49 4.12 -12.00
N ALA A 120 -1.48 4.07 -12.92
CA ALA A 120 -1.18 3.96 -14.33
C ALA A 120 -0.39 5.18 -14.84
N TYR A 121 -0.65 6.36 -14.27
CA TYR A 121 -0.02 7.62 -14.65
C TYR A 121 1.32 7.90 -13.93
N PHE A 122 1.86 6.91 -13.19
CA PHE A 122 3.20 7.04 -12.60
C PHE A 122 4.27 7.15 -13.69
N SER A 123 5.18 8.09 -13.48
CA SER A 123 6.39 8.25 -14.30
C SER A 123 7.36 7.09 -14.10
N ASP A 124 8.32 6.94 -15.02
CA ASP A 124 9.38 5.95 -14.90
C ASP A 124 10.13 6.00 -13.56
N SER A 125 10.48 7.19 -13.08
CA SER A 125 11.16 7.35 -11.78
C SER A 125 10.31 6.86 -10.59
N GLN A 126 9.00 7.03 -10.64
CA GLN A 126 8.10 6.56 -9.58
C GLN A 126 7.95 5.03 -9.62
N ARG A 127 7.91 4.43 -10.82
CA ARG A 127 7.89 2.97 -11.02
C ARG A 127 9.17 2.32 -10.53
N GLN A 128 10.32 2.89 -10.89
CA GLN A 128 11.63 2.39 -10.43
C GLN A 128 11.75 2.52 -8.92
N ALA A 129 11.35 3.65 -8.32
CA ALA A 129 11.36 3.84 -6.88
C ALA A 129 10.47 2.81 -6.14
N THR A 130 9.34 2.43 -6.72
CA THR A 130 8.48 1.37 -6.18
C THR A 130 9.15 0.00 -6.24
N LYS A 131 9.83 -0.30 -7.36
CA LYS A 131 10.61 -1.53 -7.53
C LYS A 131 11.76 -1.61 -6.52
N ASP A 132 12.46 -0.49 -6.29
CA ASP A 132 13.55 -0.40 -5.31
C ASP A 132 13.03 -0.58 -3.88
N ALA A 133 11.87 -0.02 -3.53
CA ALA A 133 11.21 -0.26 -2.24
C ALA A 133 10.91 -1.75 -2.02
N GLY A 134 10.45 -2.46 -3.06
CA GLY A 134 10.26 -3.92 -3.03
C GLY A 134 11.56 -4.67 -2.75
N ARG A 135 12.65 -4.30 -3.42
CA ARG A 135 13.99 -4.89 -3.20
C ARG A 135 14.51 -4.63 -1.79
N ILE A 136 14.35 -3.41 -1.26
CA ILE A 136 14.71 -3.05 0.12
C ILE A 136 13.90 -3.90 1.12
N ALA A 137 12.64 -4.21 0.80
CA ALA A 137 11.80 -5.09 1.61
C ALA A 137 12.18 -6.59 1.52
N GLY A 138 13.20 -6.93 0.75
CA GLY A 138 13.64 -8.32 0.54
C GLY A 138 12.70 -9.11 -0.37
N LEU A 139 12.05 -8.42 -1.34
CA LEU A 139 11.20 -9.01 -2.35
C LEU A 139 11.84 -8.90 -3.74
N GLU A 140 11.89 -10.00 -4.46
CA GLU A 140 12.11 -9.98 -5.89
C GLU A 140 10.82 -9.50 -6.57
N VAL A 141 10.84 -8.28 -7.11
CA VAL A 141 9.69 -7.72 -7.81
C VAL A 141 9.66 -8.26 -9.23
N LEU A 142 8.84 -9.29 -9.47
CA LEU A 142 8.73 -9.96 -10.76
C LEU A 142 8.07 -9.07 -11.80
N ARG A 143 7.10 -8.26 -11.36
CA ARG A 143 6.40 -7.30 -12.22
C ARG A 143 5.90 -6.10 -11.43
N ILE A 144 6.01 -4.91 -12.04
CA ILE A 144 5.22 -3.73 -11.68
C ILE A 144 4.01 -3.71 -12.62
N ILE A 145 2.79 -3.63 -12.09
CA ILE A 145 1.54 -3.61 -12.86
C ILE A 145 0.73 -2.36 -12.51
N ASN A 146 0.04 -1.79 -13.49
CA ASN A 146 -0.84 -0.65 -13.24
C ASN A 146 -2.08 -1.05 -12.43
N GLU A 147 -2.49 -0.21 -11.47
CA GLU A 147 -3.64 -0.44 -10.59
C GLU A 147 -4.94 -0.71 -11.37
N PRO A 148 -5.34 0.13 -12.37
CA PRO A 148 -6.54 -0.16 -13.15
C PRO A 148 -6.44 -1.44 -13.97
N THR A 149 -5.24 -1.78 -14.42
CA THR A 149 -4.99 -3.02 -15.15
C THR A 149 -5.13 -4.24 -14.23
N ALA A 150 -4.61 -4.16 -13.01
CA ALA A 150 -4.81 -5.19 -11.99
C ALA A 150 -6.30 -5.35 -11.65
N ALA A 151 -7.02 -4.24 -11.45
CA ALA A 151 -8.46 -4.27 -11.19
C ALA A 151 -9.26 -4.93 -12.34
N SER A 152 -8.83 -4.73 -13.59
CA SER A 152 -9.44 -5.38 -14.75
C SER A 152 -9.25 -6.90 -14.75
N LEU A 153 -8.09 -7.40 -14.32
CA LEU A 153 -7.86 -8.84 -14.14
C LEU A 153 -8.82 -9.44 -13.10
N ALA A 154 -9.02 -8.74 -11.98
CA ALA A 154 -9.97 -9.17 -10.96
C ALA A 154 -11.42 -9.20 -11.46
N TYR A 155 -11.78 -8.31 -12.42
CA TYR A 155 -13.09 -8.30 -13.04
C TYR A 155 -13.26 -9.38 -14.12
N GLY A 156 -12.27 -9.54 -14.98
CA GLY A 156 -12.41 -10.22 -16.26
C GLY A 156 -11.93 -11.65 -16.32
N LEU A 157 -11.36 -12.19 -15.22
CA LEU A 157 -10.78 -13.54 -15.22
C LEU A 157 -11.78 -14.65 -15.63
N ASP A 158 -13.05 -14.45 -15.33
CA ASP A 158 -14.15 -15.38 -15.63
C ASP A 158 -15.02 -14.97 -16.85
N LYS A 159 -14.59 -13.97 -17.63
CA LYS A 159 -15.33 -13.45 -18.79
C LYS A 159 -14.82 -14.04 -20.10
N GLU A 160 -15.72 -14.70 -20.82
CA GLU A 160 -15.46 -15.27 -22.16
C GLU A 160 -15.78 -14.27 -23.28
N ASP A 161 -16.77 -13.39 -23.07
CA ASP A 161 -17.20 -12.39 -24.05
C ASP A 161 -16.27 -11.18 -24.08
N SER A 162 -16.13 -10.55 -25.26
CA SER A 162 -15.40 -9.29 -25.39
C SER A 162 -16.17 -8.14 -24.73
N HIS A 163 -15.47 -7.40 -23.85
CA HIS A 163 -16.00 -6.24 -23.14
C HIS A 163 -15.07 -5.04 -23.24
N LYS A 164 -15.61 -3.88 -23.55
CA LYS A 164 -14.92 -2.58 -23.38
C LYS A 164 -15.27 -2.01 -22.02
N ILE A 165 -14.28 -1.89 -21.17
CA ILE A 165 -14.45 -1.43 -19.80
C ILE A 165 -13.75 -0.10 -19.56
N LEU A 166 -14.36 0.73 -18.73
CA LEU A 166 -13.74 1.91 -18.16
C LEU A 166 -13.45 1.63 -16.69
N VAL A 167 -12.18 1.65 -16.32
CA VAL A 167 -11.75 1.58 -14.92
C VAL A 167 -11.49 3.01 -14.44
N TYR A 168 -12.22 3.42 -13.40
CA TYR A 168 -12.11 4.72 -12.76
C TYR A 168 -11.56 4.49 -11.36
N ASP A 169 -10.29 4.82 -11.16
CA ASP A 169 -9.58 4.61 -9.91
C ASP A 169 -9.33 5.94 -9.22
N LEU A 170 -10.05 6.19 -8.12
CA LEU A 170 -9.85 7.35 -7.25
C LEU A 170 -9.44 6.85 -5.86
N GLY A 171 -8.13 6.76 -5.66
CA GLY A 171 -7.52 6.34 -4.42
C GLY A 171 -7.41 7.47 -3.39
N GLY A 172 -6.52 7.30 -2.42
CA GLY A 172 -6.22 8.32 -1.42
C GLY A 172 -5.40 9.49 -1.96
N GLY A 173 -4.51 9.24 -2.94
CA GLY A 173 -3.56 10.24 -3.42
C GLY A 173 -3.54 10.49 -4.91
N THR A 174 -4.06 9.56 -5.71
CA THR A 174 -4.00 9.58 -7.17
C THR A 174 -5.37 9.29 -7.77
N PHE A 175 -5.56 9.80 -8.99
CA PHE A 175 -6.70 9.50 -9.84
C PHE A 175 -6.20 8.95 -11.17
N ASP A 176 -6.69 7.78 -11.56
CA ASP A 176 -6.43 7.17 -12.86
C ASP A 176 -7.75 6.77 -13.55
N VAL A 177 -7.78 6.89 -14.86
CA VAL A 177 -8.84 6.35 -15.70
C VAL A 177 -8.22 5.58 -16.84
N SER A 178 -8.63 4.33 -17.03
CA SER A 178 -8.13 3.47 -18.11
C SER A 178 -9.29 2.85 -18.86
N LEU A 179 -9.12 2.77 -20.16
CA LEU A 179 -10.03 2.07 -21.07
C LEU A 179 -9.34 0.79 -21.55
N LEU A 180 -10.02 -0.32 -21.38
CA LEU A 180 -9.50 -1.64 -21.74
C LEU A 180 -10.52 -2.38 -22.59
N GLU A 181 -10.00 -3.24 -23.47
CA GLU A 181 -10.74 -4.30 -24.13
C GLU A 181 -10.32 -5.64 -23.53
N ILE A 182 -11.31 -6.42 -23.12
CA ILE A 182 -11.12 -7.76 -22.53
C ILE A 182 -11.84 -8.75 -23.42
N GLY A 183 -11.17 -9.82 -23.82
CA GLY A 183 -11.80 -10.89 -24.58
C GLY A 183 -10.81 -12.05 -24.80
N ASP A 184 -11.31 -13.29 -24.77
CA ASP A 184 -10.53 -14.51 -25.02
C ASP A 184 -9.24 -14.61 -24.18
N GLY A 185 -9.29 -14.15 -22.90
CA GLY A 185 -8.12 -14.13 -22.01
C GLY A 185 -7.12 -12.99 -22.30
N VAL A 186 -7.38 -12.13 -23.29
CA VAL A 186 -6.55 -10.95 -23.59
C VAL A 186 -7.12 -9.73 -22.88
N PHE A 187 -6.25 -9.02 -22.16
CA PHE A 187 -6.52 -7.76 -21.49
C PHE A 187 -5.67 -6.68 -22.14
N GLU A 188 -6.25 -5.88 -23.00
CA GLU A 188 -5.56 -4.82 -23.72
C GLU A 188 -5.99 -3.44 -23.21
N VAL A 189 -5.01 -2.66 -22.73
CA VAL A 189 -5.22 -1.25 -22.39
C VAL A 189 -5.21 -0.44 -23.69
N LEU A 190 -6.31 0.25 -23.96
CA LEU A 190 -6.46 1.10 -25.16
C LEU A 190 -5.93 2.51 -24.90
N ALA A 191 -6.25 3.07 -23.73
CA ALA A 191 -5.77 4.39 -23.31
C ALA A 191 -5.83 4.53 -21.80
N THR A 192 -4.93 5.35 -21.27
CA THR A 192 -4.94 5.76 -19.85
C THR A 192 -4.70 7.26 -19.72
N ASN A 193 -5.29 7.86 -18.69
CA ASN A 193 -5.08 9.26 -18.32
C ASN A 193 -5.27 9.40 -16.81
N GLY A 194 -4.82 10.51 -16.20
CA GLY A 194 -4.95 10.66 -14.75
C GLY A 194 -4.38 11.95 -14.19
N ASP A 195 -4.42 12.03 -12.86
CA ASP A 195 -3.85 13.11 -12.05
C ASP A 195 -3.16 12.50 -10.82
N THR A 196 -1.84 12.57 -10.77
CA THR A 196 -1.02 11.99 -9.69
C THR A 196 -1.10 12.76 -8.36
N HIS A 197 -1.85 13.86 -8.33
CA HIS A 197 -2.05 14.71 -7.15
C HIS A 197 -3.55 15.02 -6.91
N LEU A 198 -4.40 14.03 -7.14
CA LEU A 198 -5.84 14.09 -6.86
C LEU A 198 -6.29 12.79 -6.20
N GLY A 199 -6.82 12.88 -4.99
CA GLY A 199 -7.32 11.71 -4.25
C GLY A 199 -8.02 12.08 -2.96
N GLY A 200 -8.39 11.07 -2.18
CA GLY A 200 -9.13 11.22 -0.92
C GLY A 200 -8.51 12.18 0.09
N ASP A 201 -7.17 12.26 0.13
CA ASP A 201 -6.45 13.21 1.00
C ASP A 201 -6.79 14.68 0.66
N ASP A 202 -7.06 14.98 -0.63
CA ASP A 202 -7.44 16.32 -1.05
C ASP A 202 -8.87 16.65 -0.61
N PHE A 203 -9.78 15.66 -0.63
CA PHE A 203 -11.11 15.80 -0.07
C PHE A 203 -11.07 16.03 1.44
N ASP A 204 -10.22 15.28 2.17
CA ASP A 204 -10.01 15.49 3.59
C ASP A 204 -9.46 16.89 3.88
N GLN A 205 -8.52 17.36 3.07
CA GLN A 205 -7.94 18.70 3.22
C GLN A 205 -9.00 19.81 3.11
N ARG A 206 -10.02 19.66 2.23
CA ARG A 206 -11.14 20.60 2.15
C ARG A 206 -11.94 20.65 3.45
N ILE A 207 -12.17 19.51 4.07
CA ILE A 207 -12.87 19.44 5.37
C ILE A 207 -12.00 20.07 6.46
N ILE A 208 -10.70 19.76 6.52
CA ILE A 208 -9.75 20.34 7.48
C ILE A 208 -9.74 21.86 7.38
N ASP A 209 -9.64 22.39 6.16
CA ASP A 209 -9.62 23.83 5.90
C ASP A 209 -10.91 24.50 6.34
N TYR A 210 -12.05 23.87 6.07
CA TYR A 210 -13.35 24.34 6.51
C TYR A 210 -13.45 24.38 8.05
N LEU A 211 -13.15 23.27 8.73
CA LEU A 211 -13.21 23.18 10.19
C LEU A 211 -12.28 24.18 10.89
N ALA A 212 -11.03 24.29 10.40
CA ALA A 212 -10.06 25.25 10.94
C ALA A 212 -10.51 26.70 10.74
N SER A 213 -11.13 27.00 9.59
CA SER A 213 -11.68 28.33 9.30
C SER A 213 -12.85 28.68 10.21
N GLU A 214 -13.81 27.75 10.40
CA GLU A 214 -14.96 27.96 11.29
C GLU A 214 -14.48 28.17 12.73
N PHE A 215 -13.58 27.32 13.22
CA PHE A 215 -13.02 27.43 14.57
C PHE A 215 -12.27 28.77 14.78
N LYS A 216 -11.50 29.21 13.77
CA LYS A 216 -10.78 30.49 13.82
C LYS A 216 -11.71 31.71 13.88
N LYS A 217 -12.86 31.65 13.20
CA LYS A 217 -13.88 32.74 13.25
C LYS A 217 -14.47 32.89 14.66
N GLU A 218 -14.70 31.77 15.36
CA GLU A 218 -15.31 31.76 16.69
C GLU A 218 -14.32 32.03 17.82
N ASN A 219 -13.11 31.45 17.72
CA ASN A 219 -12.15 31.42 18.83
C ASN A 219 -10.88 32.26 18.56
N ASN A 220 -10.71 32.81 17.35
CA ASN A 220 -9.49 33.51 16.91
C ASN A 220 -8.19 32.72 17.07
N ILE A 221 -8.27 31.37 17.02
CA ILE A 221 -7.15 30.42 17.13
C ILE A 221 -7.03 29.64 15.83
N ASP A 222 -5.81 29.50 15.32
CA ASP A 222 -5.53 28.69 14.13
C ASP A 222 -5.11 27.27 14.55
N LEU A 223 -6.01 26.31 14.41
CA LEU A 223 -5.76 24.91 14.76
C LEU A 223 -4.67 24.25 13.89
N LYS A 224 -4.37 24.79 12.71
CA LYS A 224 -3.32 24.25 11.84
C LYS A 224 -1.91 24.53 12.37
N ALA A 225 -1.75 25.50 13.27
CA ALA A 225 -0.47 25.80 13.92
C ALA A 225 -0.10 24.78 15.01
N ASP A 226 -1.08 24.08 15.57
CA ASP A 226 -0.89 23.01 16.55
C ASP A 226 -0.91 21.65 15.85
N ARG A 227 0.21 20.92 15.88
CA ARG A 227 0.38 19.64 15.21
C ARG A 227 -0.56 18.54 15.74
N MET A 228 -0.83 18.52 17.04
CA MET A 228 -1.76 17.57 17.65
C MET A 228 -3.21 17.88 17.25
N ALA A 229 -3.59 19.17 17.27
CA ALA A 229 -4.89 19.61 16.79
C ALA A 229 -5.08 19.30 15.31
N LEU A 230 -4.07 19.59 14.48
CA LEU A 230 -4.09 19.29 13.04
C LEU A 230 -4.24 17.78 12.78
N GLN A 231 -3.54 16.92 13.52
CA GLN A 231 -3.66 15.47 13.36
C GLN A 231 -5.07 14.97 13.74
N ARG A 232 -5.65 15.52 14.81
CA ARG A 232 -7.04 15.22 15.20
C ARG A 232 -8.04 15.70 14.15
N LEU A 233 -7.79 16.87 13.53
CA LEU A 233 -8.61 17.35 12.40
C LEU A 233 -8.52 16.40 11.20
N LYS A 234 -7.33 15.88 10.86
CA LYS A 234 -7.15 14.92 9.76
C LYS A 234 -7.95 13.65 9.98
N GLU A 235 -7.87 13.05 11.17
CA GLU A 235 -8.63 11.84 11.49
C GLU A 235 -10.14 12.08 11.47
N ALA A 236 -10.59 13.22 12.00
CA ALA A 236 -12.00 13.59 11.99
C ALA A 236 -12.52 13.88 10.58
N ALA A 237 -11.71 14.50 9.72
CA ALA A 237 -12.04 14.79 8.32
C ALA A 237 -12.17 13.49 7.50
N GLU A 238 -11.20 12.57 7.61
CA GLU A 238 -11.27 11.25 6.96
C GLU A 238 -12.53 10.49 7.39
N LYS A 239 -12.79 10.45 8.70
CA LYS A 239 -13.99 9.81 9.25
C LYS A 239 -15.27 10.45 8.71
N ALA A 240 -15.37 11.77 8.73
CA ALA A 240 -16.53 12.50 8.23
C ALA A 240 -16.77 12.25 6.73
N LYS A 241 -15.71 12.25 5.90
CA LYS A 241 -15.78 11.89 4.48
C LYS A 241 -16.37 10.50 4.29
N ILE A 242 -15.90 9.51 5.04
CA ILE A 242 -16.39 8.13 4.97
C ILE A 242 -17.86 8.07 5.38
N GLU A 243 -18.24 8.66 6.51
CA GLU A 243 -19.63 8.67 6.99
C GLU A 243 -20.58 9.37 6.00
N LEU A 244 -20.17 10.54 5.46
CA LEU A 244 -20.99 11.28 4.47
C LEU A 244 -21.17 10.53 3.15
N SER A 245 -20.43 9.48 2.88
CA SER A 245 -20.72 8.59 1.74
C SER A 245 -22.00 7.75 1.98
N GLY A 246 -22.36 7.48 3.24
CA GLY A 246 -23.57 6.71 3.61
C GLY A 246 -24.72 7.56 4.15
N VAL A 247 -24.42 8.66 4.86
CA VAL A 247 -25.44 9.50 5.54
C VAL A 247 -25.46 10.93 4.99
N MET A 248 -26.54 11.67 5.29
CA MET A 248 -26.73 13.04 4.78
C MET A 248 -26.05 14.11 5.65
N SER A 249 -25.70 13.79 6.88
CA SER A 249 -24.98 14.67 7.81
C SER A 249 -24.24 13.88 8.86
N THR A 250 -23.12 14.42 9.34
CA THR A 250 -22.35 13.87 10.46
C THR A 250 -21.96 14.97 11.42
N ASN A 251 -21.81 14.63 12.69
CA ASN A 251 -21.31 15.54 13.72
C ASN A 251 -19.83 15.28 13.97
N ILE A 252 -19.02 16.33 13.86
CA ILE A 252 -17.59 16.32 14.12
C ILE A 252 -17.39 16.99 15.48
N ASN A 253 -17.19 16.17 16.52
CA ASN A 253 -17.00 16.62 17.89
C ASN A 253 -15.58 16.28 18.35
N LEU A 254 -14.76 17.30 18.59
CA LEU A 254 -13.38 17.18 19.07
C LEU A 254 -13.23 17.98 20.39
N PRO A 255 -13.56 17.36 21.54
CA PRO A 255 -13.41 18.00 22.81
C PRO A 255 -11.94 18.24 23.13
N PHE A 256 -11.65 19.34 23.82
CA PHE A 256 -10.28 19.73 24.24
C PHE A 256 -9.30 19.75 23.04
N ILE A 257 -9.74 20.35 21.91
CA ILE A 257 -8.90 20.42 20.70
C ILE A 257 -7.69 21.32 20.91
N THR A 258 -7.86 22.41 21.67
CA THR A 258 -6.82 23.34 22.09
C THR A 258 -7.24 24.07 23.38
N ALA A 259 -6.40 24.96 23.89
CA ALA A 259 -6.70 25.81 25.05
C ALA A 259 -6.10 27.21 24.86
N ASP A 260 -6.72 28.22 25.48
CA ASP A 260 -6.20 29.58 25.63
C ASP A 260 -6.27 30.05 27.09
N ALA A 261 -6.02 31.35 27.33
CA ALA A 261 -6.06 31.92 28.67
C ALA A 261 -7.44 31.83 29.35
N THR A 262 -8.52 31.60 28.60
CA THR A 262 -9.89 31.44 29.10
C THR A 262 -10.25 29.99 29.40
N GLY A 263 -9.38 29.05 29.06
CA GLY A 263 -9.57 27.61 29.31
C GLY A 263 -9.59 26.75 28.04
N PRO A 264 -10.00 25.48 28.18
CA PRO A 264 -10.06 24.54 27.07
C PRO A 264 -11.11 24.96 26.04
N LYS A 265 -10.81 24.69 24.76
CA LYS A 265 -11.68 24.93 23.62
C LYS A 265 -12.08 23.62 22.97
N HIS A 266 -13.27 23.57 22.43
CA HIS A 266 -13.87 22.39 21.81
C HIS A 266 -14.31 22.74 20.40
N LEU A 267 -14.19 21.80 19.47
CA LEU A 267 -14.77 21.92 18.15
C LEU A 267 -15.99 21.00 18.08
N ASP A 268 -17.14 21.56 17.74
CA ASP A 268 -18.39 20.83 17.55
C ASP A 268 -19.11 21.40 16.32
N VAL A 269 -19.01 20.69 15.19
CA VAL A 269 -19.53 21.13 13.90
C VAL A 269 -20.33 20.00 13.25
N THR A 270 -21.55 20.30 12.85
CA THR A 270 -22.32 19.41 11.99
C THR A 270 -22.01 19.70 10.53
N LEU A 271 -21.43 18.71 9.83
CA LEU A 271 -21.15 18.77 8.40
C LEU A 271 -22.20 17.99 7.62
N THR A 272 -22.87 18.65 6.67
CA THR A 272 -23.84 18.02 5.76
C THR A 272 -23.15 17.54 4.49
N ARG A 273 -23.72 16.50 3.84
CA ARG A 273 -23.26 16.04 2.51
C ARG A 273 -23.30 17.18 1.49
N ALA A 274 -24.37 17.99 1.48
CA ALA A 274 -24.48 19.13 0.59
C ALA A 274 -23.33 20.14 0.76
N LYS A 275 -22.92 20.41 2.01
CA LYS A 275 -21.76 21.27 2.28
C LYS A 275 -20.45 20.60 1.87
N PHE A 276 -20.29 19.31 2.11
CA PHE A 276 -19.14 18.53 1.64
C PHE A 276 -19.03 18.56 0.11
N ASP A 277 -20.15 18.34 -0.61
CA ASP A 277 -20.19 18.38 -2.07
C ASP A 277 -19.85 19.79 -2.60
N GLU A 278 -20.29 20.85 -1.92
CA GLU A 278 -19.91 22.23 -2.24
C GLU A 278 -18.40 22.45 -2.12
N LEU A 279 -17.80 22.01 -1.00
CA LEU A 279 -16.37 22.16 -0.69
C LEU A 279 -15.45 21.38 -1.64
N THR A 280 -15.94 20.29 -2.23
CA THR A 280 -15.14 19.34 -3.01
C THR A 280 -15.52 19.29 -4.49
N ARG A 281 -16.43 20.14 -4.93
CA ARG A 281 -16.92 20.17 -6.32
C ARG A 281 -15.78 20.27 -7.34
N ASP A 282 -14.84 21.16 -7.12
CA ASP A 282 -13.70 21.35 -8.01
C ASP A 282 -12.80 20.10 -8.12
N LEU A 283 -12.70 19.31 -7.05
CA LEU A 283 -11.96 18.05 -7.05
C LEU A 283 -12.66 16.99 -7.92
N VAL A 284 -13.99 16.90 -7.83
CA VAL A 284 -14.79 16.03 -8.70
C VAL A 284 -14.70 16.49 -10.15
N ASP A 285 -14.79 17.79 -10.42
CA ASP A 285 -14.70 18.35 -11.76
C ASP A 285 -13.32 18.07 -12.41
N ARG A 286 -12.24 18.03 -11.63
CA ARG A 286 -10.89 17.66 -12.13
C ARG A 286 -10.82 16.24 -12.71
N THR A 287 -11.70 15.33 -12.33
CA THR A 287 -11.73 13.96 -12.88
C THR A 287 -12.36 13.89 -14.28
N ILE A 288 -13.13 14.90 -14.68
CA ILE A 288 -13.90 14.91 -15.91
C ILE A 288 -12.99 14.96 -17.15
N ALA A 289 -12.04 15.89 -17.16
CA ALA A 289 -11.15 16.07 -18.31
C ALA A 289 -10.28 14.83 -18.60
N PRO A 290 -9.64 14.17 -17.60
CA PRO A 290 -8.95 12.91 -17.84
C PRO A 290 -9.84 11.80 -18.43
N MET A 291 -11.08 11.66 -17.96
CA MET A 291 -12.03 10.68 -18.54
C MET A 291 -12.32 10.96 -20.01
N GLN A 292 -12.61 12.22 -20.34
CA GLN A 292 -12.87 12.62 -21.74
C GLN A 292 -11.63 12.43 -22.63
N ASN A 293 -10.45 12.73 -22.10
CA ASN A 293 -9.20 12.52 -22.80
C ASN A 293 -8.94 11.04 -23.08
N ALA A 294 -9.14 10.17 -22.09
CA ALA A 294 -8.97 8.73 -22.27
C ALA A 294 -9.92 8.17 -23.33
N LEU A 295 -11.20 8.56 -23.30
CA LEU A 295 -12.18 8.17 -24.32
C LEU A 295 -11.73 8.61 -25.73
N ARG A 296 -11.31 9.86 -25.88
CA ARG A 296 -10.83 10.40 -27.16
C ARG A 296 -9.58 9.66 -27.65
N ASP A 297 -8.62 9.42 -26.76
CA ASP A 297 -7.36 8.76 -27.10
C ASP A 297 -7.57 7.29 -27.49
N ALA A 298 -8.55 6.62 -26.89
CA ALA A 298 -8.99 5.27 -27.28
C ALA A 298 -9.85 5.25 -28.56
N GLY A 299 -10.26 6.41 -29.07
CA GLY A 299 -11.21 6.50 -30.21
C GLY A 299 -12.60 5.98 -29.89
N LEU A 300 -13.00 5.99 -28.61
CA LEU A 300 -14.26 5.45 -28.13
C LEU A 300 -15.23 6.57 -27.69
N THR A 301 -16.51 6.30 -27.88
CA THR A 301 -17.59 7.08 -27.28
C THR A 301 -18.06 6.44 -25.97
N ALA A 302 -18.67 7.22 -25.10
CA ALA A 302 -19.21 6.70 -23.84
C ALA A 302 -20.25 5.57 -24.01
N SER A 303 -20.98 5.55 -25.14
CA SER A 303 -21.97 4.51 -25.47
C SER A 303 -21.34 3.14 -25.77
N GLU A 304 -20.09 3.12 -26.24
CA GLU A 304 -19.35 1.89 -26.57
C GLU A 304 -18.74 1.21 -25.35
N ILE A 305 -18.80 1.84 -24.18
CA ILE A 305 -18.35 1.25 -22.93
C ILE A 305 -19.40 0.25 -22.43
N ASP A 306 -19.03 -0.99 -22.23
CA ASP A 306 -19.94 -2.03 -21.71
C ASP A 306 -20.09 -1.94 -20.20
N ARG A 307 -18.99 -1.71 -19.49
CA ARG A 307 -18.96 -1.65 -18.02
C ARG A 307 -18.05 -0.52 -17.51
N VAL A 308 -18.44 0.01 -16.35
CA VAL A 308 -17.64 0.96 -15.58
C VAL A 308 -17.28 0.30 -14.24
N ILE A 309 -15.99 0.22 -13.95
CA ILE A 309 -15.45 -0.36 -12.71
C ILE A 309 -14.91 0.78 -11.86
N LEU A 310 -15.38 0.86 -10.63
CA LEU A 310 -14.91 1.83 -9.65
C LEU A 310 -13.88 1.17 -8.73
N VAL A 311 -12.73 1.81 -8.61
CA VAL A 311 -11.58 1.38 -7.81
C VAL A 311 -11.16 2.51 -6.87
N GLY A 312 -10.61 2.15 -5.71
CA GLY A 312 -10.21 3.09 -4.68
C GLY A 312 -11.35 3.55 -3.79
N GLY A 313 -11.08 3.72 -2.50
CA GLY A 313 -12.10 4.03 -1.49
C GLY A 313 -12.84 5.34 -1.72
N SER A 314 -12.21 6.32 -2.38
CA SER A 314 -12.82 7.63 -2.67
C SER A 314 -13.92 7.57 -3.74
N THR A 315 -14.01 6.48 -4.51
CA THR A 315 -15.14 6.25 -5.44
C THR A 315 -16.45 5.95 -4.73
N ARG A 316 -16.45 5.73 -3.42
CA ARG A 316 -17.65 5.60 -2.60
C ARG A 316 -18.40 6.93 -2.40
N ILE A 317 -17.74 8.07 -2.68
CA ILE A 317 -18.32 9.41 -2.58
C ILE A 317 -19.46 9.54 -3.61
N PRO A 318 -20.72 9.88 -3.19
CA PRO A 318 -21.86 9.92 -4.09
C PRO A 318 -21.69 10.89 -5.26
N ALA A 319 -21.10 12.06 -5.03
CA ALA A 319 -20.84 13.06 -6.09
C ALA A 319 -19.88 12.52 -7.17
N VAL A 320 -18.90 11.68 -6.80
CA VAL A 320 -17.99 11.01 -7.74
C VAL A 320 -18.77 10.01 -8.61
N GLN A 321 -19.59 9.16 -7.98
CA GLN A 321 -20.41 8.18 -8.72
C GLN A 321 -21.38 8.86 -9.68
N GLU A 322 -21.96 9.98 -9.27
CA GLU A 322 -22.87 10.76 -10.12
C GLU A 322 -22.14 11.38 -11.32
N ALA A 323 -20.92 11.91 -11.13
CA ALA A 323 -20.10 12.44 -12.21
C ALA A 323 -19.77 11.35 -13.25
N VAL A 324 -19.41 10.15 -12.79
CA VAL A 324 -19.15 9.00 -13.67
C VAL A 324 -20.40 8.60 -14.45
N ARG A 325 -21.56 8.45 -13.78
CA ARG A 325 -22.83 8.15 -14.43
C ARG A 325 -23.21 9.18 -15.49
N LYS A 326 -23.05 10.46 -15.17
CA LYS A 326 -23.40 11.57 -16.06
C LYS A 326 -22.59 11.56 -17.35
N ILE A 327 -21.31 11.15 -17.29
CA ILE A 327 -20.43 11.10 -18.46
C ILE A 327 -20.63 9.83 -19.25
N THR A 328 -20.71 8.69 -18.58
CA THR A 328 -20.75 7.37 -19.23
C THR A 328 -22.15 6.90 -19.57
N GLY A 329 -23.18 7.43 -18.92
CA GLY A 329 -24.56 6.95 -19.03
C GLY A 329 -24.76 5.54 -18.44
N LYS A 330 -23.77 5.00 -17.72
CA LYS A 330 -23.77 3.64 -17.19
C LYS A 330 -23.75 3.65 -15.66
N GLU A 331 -24.47 2.68 -15.07
CA GLU A 331 -24.31 2.39 -13.64
C GLU A 331 -22.98 1.66 -13.40
N PRO A 332 -22.19 2.09 -12.42
CA PRO A 332 -20.95 1.38 -12.07
C PRO A 332 -21.22 -0.06 -11.62
N TYR A 333 -20.33 -0.96 -12.01
CA TYR A 333 -20.36 -2.36 -11.58
C TYR A 333 -20.04 -2.49 -10.09
N ARG A 334 -20.88 -3.19 -9.32
CA ARG A 334 -20.84 -3.19 -7.84
C ARG A 334 -20.32 -4.49 -7.22
N ASN A 335 -20.09 -5.54 -8.02
CA ASN A 335 -19.72 -6.86 -7.50
C ASN A 335 -18.21 -7.01 -7.23
N ILE A 336 -17.45 -5.92 -7.26
CA ILE A 336 -16.03 -5.90 -6.95
C ILE A 336 -15.81 -4.98 -5.75
N ASN A 337 -15.02 -5.43 -4.77
CA ASN A 337 -14.62 -4.57 -3.67
C ASN A 337 -13.54 -3.59 -4.15
N PRO A 338 -13.81 -2.28 -4.18
CA PRO A 338 -12.87 -1.29 -4.69
C PRO A 338 -11.59 -1.13 -3.84
N ASP A 339 -11.57 -1.67 -2.63
CA ASP A 339 -10.43 -1.60 -1.72
C ASP A 339 -9.50 -2.83 -1.84
N GLU A 340 -9.92 -3.89 -2.55
CA GLU A 340 -9.22 -5.18 -2.62
C GLU A 340 -8.90 -5.63 -4.05
N CYS A 341 -9.70 -5.21 -5.03
CA CYS A 341 -9.62 -5.73 -6.40
C CYS A 341 -8.24 -5.53 -7.05
N VAL A 342 -7.51 -4.49 -6.67
CA VAL A 342 -6.15 -4.23 -7.17
C VAL A 342 -5.17 -5.29 -6.68
N ALA A 343 -5.20 -5.64 -5.39
CA ALA A 343 -4.36 -6.70 -4.83
C ALA A 343 -4.75 -8.08 -5.40
N VAL A 344 -6.05 -8.33 -5.56
CA VAL A 344 -6.58 -9.55 -6.21
C VAL A 344 -6.03 -9.68 -7.64
N GLY A 345 -6.09 -8.63 -8.44
CA GLY A 345 -5.54 -8.64 -9.79
C GLY A 345 -4.02 -8.80 -9.83
N ALA A 346 -3.31 -8.21 -8.88
CA ALA A 346 -1.87 -8.40 -8.73
C ALA A 346 -1.53 -9.87 -8.38
N ALA A 347 -2.34 -10.54 -7.53
CA ALA A 347 -2.18 -11.95 -7.22
C ALA A 347 -2.45 -12.85 -8.44
N ILE A 348 -3.49 -12.55 -9.22
CA ILE A 348 -3.77 -13.24 -10.49
C ILE A 348 -2.56 -13.13 -11.43
N GLN A 349 -1.98 -11.92 -11.56
CA GLN A 349 -0.75 -11.73 -12.35
C GLN A 349 0.42 -12.53 -11.79
N GLY A 350 0.53 -12.65 -10.46
CA GLY A 350 1.49 -13.55 -9.81
C GLY A 350 1.26 -15.01 -10.21
N GLY A 351 0.01 -15.46 -10.23
CA GLY A 351 -0.39 -16.79 -10.69
C GLY A 351 -0.06 -17.04 -12.16
N VAL A 352 -0.21 -16.04 -13.03
CA VAL A 352 0.20 -16.12 -14.44
C VAL A 352 1.72 -16.31 -14.54
N LEU A 353 2.50 -15.54 -13.80
CA LEU A 353 3.97 -15.63 -13.77
C LEU A 353 4.46 -16.94 -13.16
N GLY A 354 3.74 -17.48 -12.17
CA GLY A 354 4.00 -18.77 -11.52
C GLY A 354 3.50 -19.98 -12.31
N GLY A 355 2.72 -19.77 -13.39
CA GLY A 355 2.12 -20.84 -14.21
C GLY A 355 0.89 -21.50 -13.58
N GLU A 356 0.35 -20.94 -12.49
CA GLU A 356 -0.90 -21.39 -11.85
C GLU A 356 -2.13 -20.96 -12.66
N VAL A 357 -2.07 -19.77 -13.28
CA VAL A 357 -3.11 -19.22 -14.18
C VAL A 357 -2.58 -19.29 -15.60
N LYS A 358 -3.38 -19.84 -16.51
CA LYS A 358 -3.03 -20.02 -17.93
C LYS A 358 -3.96 -19.18 -18.80
N ASP A 359 -3.53 -18.96 -20.04
CA ASP A 359 -4.33 -18.34 -21.08
C ASP A 359 -4.76 -16.88 -20.78
N VAL A 360 -3.93 -16.15 -20.00
CA VAL A 360 -4.10 -14.72 -19.74
C VAL A 360 -2.91 -13.96 -20.32
N LEU A 361 -3.21 -13.02 -21.21
CA LEU A 361 -2.26 -12.08 -21.81
C LEU A 361 -2.63 -10.66 -21.43
N LEU A 362 -1.68 -9.94 -20.83
CA LEU A 362 -1.84 -8.56 -20.42
C LEU A 362 -0.98 -7.65 -21.29
N LEU A 363 -1.61 -6.72 -22.01
CA LEU A 363 -0.99 -5.69 -22.81
C LEU A 363 -1.28 -4.31 -22.19
N ASP A 364 -0.25 -3.68 -21.68
CA ASP A 364 -0.33 -2.37 -21.04
C ASP A 364 0.21 -1.27 -21.96
N VAL A 365 0.08 0.01 -21.59
CA VAL A 365 0.52 1.14 -22.39
C VAL A 365 1.39 2.12 -21.60
N THR A 366 2.26 2.88 -22.31
CA THR A 366 2.95 4.01 -21.70
C THR A 366 2.00 5.20 -21.53
N PRO A 367 1.92 5.82 -20.33
CA PRO A 367 0.93 6.88 -20.06
C PRO A 367 1.27 8.22 -20.71
N LEU A 368 2.56 8.47 -21.00
CA LEU A 368 3.07 9.73 -21.53
C LEU A 368 4.03 9.48 -22.69
N SER A 369 4.08 10.44 -23.62
CA SER A 369 5.03 10.43 -24.73
C SER A 369 6.47 10.55 -24.23
N LEU A 370 7.38 9.88 -24.93
CA LEU A 370 8.81 9.86 -24.68
C LEU A 370 9.58 10.37 -25.88
N GLY A 371 10.64 11.12 -25.66
CA GLY A 371 11.47 11.67 -26.71
C GLY A 371 12.70 12.38 -26.18
N ILE A 372 13.32 13.15 -27.05
CA ILE A 372 14.52 13.92 -26.73
C ILE A 372 14.36 15.40 -27.07
N GLU A 373 15.17 16.23 -26.41
CA GLU A 373 15.36 17.62 -26.83
C GLU A 373 16.18 17.68 -28.11
N THR A 374 15.69 18.42 -29.08
CA THR A 374 16.39 18.71 -30.34
C THR A 374 16.66 20.20 -30.48
N MET A 375 17.33 20.59 -31.58
CA MET A 375 17.75 21.97 -31.82
C MET A 375 16.60 22.97 -31.63
N GLY A 376 16.87 24.06 -30.92
CA GLY A 376 15.86 25.08 -30.58
C GLY A 376 15.02 24.77 -29.34
N GLY A 377 15.37 23.75 -28.53
CA GLY A 377 14.63 23.37 -27.34
C GLY A 377 13.29 22.68 -27.65
N VAL A 378 13.19 22.08 -28.82
CA VAL A 378 11.97 21.35 -29.26
C VAL A 378 11.99 19.93 -28.72
N PHE A 379 10.83 19.47 -28.25
CA PHE A 379 10.62 18.07 -27.86
C PHE A 379 10.27 17.24 -29.08
N THR A 380 11.18 16.36 -29.49
CA THR A 380 10.95 15.40 -30.58
C THR A 380 10.53 14.07 -29.98
N ARG A 381 9.29 13.68 -30.24
CA ARG A 381 8.70 12.42 -29.76
C ARG A 381 9.22 11.23 -30.58
N LEU A 382 9.59 10.16 -29.88
CA LEU A 382 9.92 8.86 -30.45
C LEU A 382 8.84 7.82 -30.15
N ILE A 383 8.27 7.87 -28.94
CA ILE A 383 7.17 7.00 -28.53
C ILE A 383 6.01 7.90 -28.09
N ASP A 384 4.86 7.72 -28.71
CA ASP A 384 3.64 8.42 -28.33
C ASP A 384 3.01 7.80 -27.09
N ARG A 385 2.30 8.61 -26.32
CA ARG A 385 1.47 8.12 -25.22
C ARG A 385 0.48 7.06 -25.72
N ASN A 386 0.08 6.17 -24.83
CA ASN A 386 -0.79 5.03 -25.11
C ASN A 386 -0.22 4.04 -26.15
N THR A 387 1.12 4.05 -26.36
CA THR A 387 1.78 2.98 -27.10
C THR A 387 1.88 1.73 -26.24
N THR A 388 1.44 0.60 -26.78
CA THR A 388 1.49 -0.72 -26.12
C THR A 388 2.92 -1.09 -25.74
N ILE A 389 3.11 -1.61 -24.51
CA ILE A 389 4.40 -2.06 -23.98
C ILE A 389 4.41 -3.58 -23.73
N PRO A 390 5.58 -4.25 -23.88
CA PRO A 390 6.91 -3.70 -24.17
C PRO A 390 7.04 -3.20 -25.61
N THR A 391 7.86 -2.15 -25.82
CA THR A 391 8.11 -1.59 -27.16
C THR A 391 9.53 -1.06 -27.31
N THR A 392 10.01 -1.04 -28.56
CA THR A 392 11.30 -0.44 -28.91
C THR A 392 11.11 0.44 -30.13
N LYS A 393 11.57 1.68 -30.09
CA LYS A 393 11.54 2.64 -31.18
C LYS A 393 12.89 3.32 -31.31
N SER A 394 13.36 3.46 -32.58
CA SER A 394 14.61 4.13 -32.91
C SER A 394 14.37 5.24 -33.94
N GLN A 395 15.15 6.31 -33.83
CA GLN A 395 15.18 7.39 -34.80
C GLN A 395 16.61 7.89 -34.99
N ILE A 396 16.98 8.25 -36.24
CA ILE A 396 18.29 8.80 -36.56
C ILE A 396 18.26 10.31 -36.44
N PHE A 397 19.21 10.84 -35.68
CA PHE A 397 19.49 12.26 -35.50
C PHE A 397 20.89 12.59 -36.02
N SER A 398 21.28 13.86 -36.00
CA SER A 398 22.59 14.30 -36.44
C SER A 398 23.16 15.41 -35.56
N THR A 399 24.41 15.80 -35.85
CA THR A 399 25.09 16.91 -35.15
C THR A 399 24.53 18.26 -35.56
N ALA A 400 24.53 19.23 -34.65
CA ALA A 400 24.03 20.59 -34.84
C ALA A 400 25.11 21.58 -35.32
N ALA A 401 26.41 21.22 -35.15
CA ALA A 401 27.55 22.07 -35.51
C ALA A 401 28.60 21.28 -36.30
N ASP A 402 29.38 22.00 -37.13
CA ASP A 402 30.50 21.40 -37.86
C ASP A 402 31.60 20.97 -36.90
N GLY A 403 32.22 19.80 -37.19
CA GLY A 403 33.32 19.26 -36.39
C GLY A 403 32.92 18.79 -34.98
N GLN A 404 31.63 18.67 -34.68
CA GLN A 404 31.14 18.24 -33.40
C GLN A 404 31.50 16.76 -33.12
N THR A 405 32.21 16.50 -32.02
CA THR A 405 32.71 15.18 -31.63
C THR A 405 31.93 14.52 -30.50
N SER A 406 30.90 15.22 -29.96
CA SER A 406 30.00 14.69 -28.93
C SER A 406 28.61 15.31 -29.07
N VAL A 407 27.60 14.57 -28.63
CA VAL A 407 26.22 15.05 -28.50
C VAL A 407 25.68 14.75 -27.10
N GLU A 408 24.96 15.70 -26.54
CA GLU A 408 24.16 15.46 -25.33
C GLU A 408 22.79 14.96 -25.75
N VAL A 409 22.37 13.85 -25.16
CA VAL A 409 21.02 13.32 -25.31
C VAL A 409 20.24 13.68 -24.05
N HIS A 410 19.29 14.60 -24.17
CA HIS A 410 18.38 15.01 -23.09
C HIS A 410 17.04 14.29 -23.24
N VAL A 411 16.82 13.30 -22.40
CA VAL A 411 15.63 12.43 -22.43
C VAL A 411 14.49 13.06 -21.67
N LEU A 412 13.33 13.12 -22.29
CA LEU A 412 12.15 13.83 -21.80
C LEU A 412 10.90 12.95 -21.83
N GLN A 413 9.98 13.21 -20.91
CA GLN A 413 8.65 12.62 -20.84
C GLN A 413 7.58 13.71 -20.69
N GLY A 414 6.53 13.65 -21.50
CA GLY A 414 5.40 14.59 -21.42
C GLY A 414 4.78 14.90 -22.78
N GLU A 415 3.85 15.87 -22.79
CA GLU A 415 3.04 16.20 -23.96
C GLU A 415 3.29 17.62 -24.51
N ARG A 416 4.22 18.37 -23.91
CA ARG A 416 4.52 19.75 -24.34
C ARG A 416 5.46 19.71 -25.54
N GLU A 417 5.24 20.63 -26.48
CA GLU A 417 6.05 20.76 -27.70
C GLU A 417 7.49 21.24 -27.43
N MET A 418 7.65 22.04 -26.36
CA MET A 418 8.95 22.55 -25.93
C MET A 418 9.55 21.71 -24.81
N ALA A 419 10.84 21.39 -24.90
CA ALA A 419 11.57 20.59 -23.94
C ALA A 419 11.41 21.05 -22.48
N ALA A 420 11.48 22.35 -22.23
CA ALA A 420 11.35 22.98 -20.92
C ALA A 420 9.99 22.71 -20.23
N GLY A 421 8.95 22.35 -20.99
CA GLY A 421 7.62 22.04 -20.47
C GLY A 421 7.41 20.57 -20.12
N ASN A 422 8.42 19.72 -20.35
CA ASN A 422 8.36 18.28 -20.11
C ASN A 422 9.28 17.87 -18.97
N LYS A 423 9.00 16.69 -18.39
CA LYS A 423 9.82 16.14 -17.32
C LYS A 423 11.13 15.58 -17.87
N THR A 424 12.26 16.03 -17.34
CA THR A 424 13.57 15.43 -17.61
C THR A 424 13.63 14.07 -16.94
N LEU A 425 13.89 13.01 -17.73
CA LEU A 425 14.18 11.68 -17.23
C LEU A 425 15.68 11.46 -17.02
N GLY A 426 16.51 12.06 -17.87
CA GLY A 426 17.96 11.96 -17.75
C GLY A 426 18.70 12.72 -18.85
N ARG A 427 20.01 12.87 -18.67
CA ARG A 427 20.93 13.42 -19.64
C ARG A 427 22.17 12.55 -19.71
N PHE A 428 22.66 12.28 -20.92
CA PHE A 428 23.92 11.60 -21.12
C PHE A 428 24.62 12.07 -22.37
N GLN A 429 25.91 11.84 -22.45
CA GLN A 429 26.72 12.32 -23.55
C GLN A 429 27.29 11.16 -24.37
N LEU A 430 27.00 11.13 -25.66
CA LEU A 430 27.68 10.28 -26.63
C LEU A 430 28.94 11.01 -27.09
N THR A 431 30.11 10.41 -26.96
CA THR A 431 31.42 10.98 -27.34
C THR A 431 32.09 10.13 -28.40
N GLY A 432 33.14 10.68 -29.02
CA GLY A 432 33.93 9.94 -30.02
C GLY A 432 33.28 9.88 -31.40
N ILE A 433 32.41 10.84 -31.71
CA ILE A 433 31.87 11.05 -33.05
C ILE A 433 33.00 11.58 -33.95
N ALA A 434 33.15 11.03 -35.14
CA ALA A 434 34.14 11.50 -36.11
C ALA A 434 33.82 12.95 -36.54
N PRO A 435 34.79 13.89 -36.51
CA PRO A 435 34.56 15.25 -36.97
C PRO A 435 34.07 15.26 -38.44
N ALA A 436 32.92 15.87 -38.66
CA ALA A 436 32.28 15.99 -39.97
C ALA A 436 31.45 17.27 -40.04
N PRO A 437 31.02 17.73 -41.22
CA PRO A 437 30.04 18.80 -41.34
C PRO A 437 28.75 18.46 -40.59
N ARG A 438 28.08 19.47 -40.05
CA ARG A 438 26.77 19.30 -39.38
C ARG A 438 25.80 18.53 -40.30
N GLY A 439 24.99 17.67 -39.70
CA GLY A 439 23.99 16.88 -40.43
C GLY A 439 24.54 15.62 -41.11
N VAL A 440 25.87 15.40 -41.15
CA VAL A 440 26.49 14.20 -41.74
C VAL A 440 26.56 13.02 -40.80
N PRO A 441 26.99 13.15 -39.52
CA PRO A 441 26.97 12.02 -38.58
C PRO A 441 25.55 11.49 -38.36
N GLN A 442 25.44 10.17 -38.33
CA GLN A 442 24.15 9.48 -38.07
C GLN A 442 24.15 8.90 -36.66
N ILE A 443 23.34 9.48 -35.81
CA ILE A 443 23.22 9.11 -34.40
C ILE A 443 21.86 8.47 -34.20
N GLU A 444 21.83 7.16 -34.04
CA GLU A 444 20.61 6.41 -33.77
C GLU A 444 20.30 6.50 -32.26
N VAL A 445 19.18 7.09 -31.92
CA VAL A 445 18.65 7.11 -30.55
C VAL A 445 17.53 6.07 -30.47
N THR A 446 17.68 5.13 -29.54
CA THR A 446 16.75 4.02 -29.33
C THR A 446 16.14 4.11 -27.95
N PHE A 447 14.81 4.10 -27.89
CA PHE A 447 14.03 3.94 -26.66
C PHE A 447 13.53 2.51 -26.57
N ASN A 448 13.76 1.87 -25.45
CA ASN A 448 13.25 0.55 -25.11
C ASN A 448 12.45 0.64 -23.82
N ILE A 449 11.17 0.31 -23.84
CA ILE A 449 10.30 0.22 -22.68
C ILE A 449 10.04 -1.25 -22.39
N ASP A 450 10.36 -1.70 -21.17
CA ASP A 450 10.08 -3.05 -20.73
C ASP A 450 8.60 -3.25 -20.33
N ARG A 451 8.23 -4.48 -20.00
CA ARG A 451 6.87 -4.81 -19.52
C ARG A 451 6.48 -4.16 -18.19
N ASN A 452 7.41 -3.58 -17.46
CA ASN A 452 7.16 -2.84 -16.21
C ASN A 452 6.96 -1.34 -16.47
N GLY A 453 7.10 -0.90 -17.72
CA GLY A 453 7.09 0.51 -18.10
C GLY A 453 8.40 1.24 -17.80
N ILE A 454 9.49 0.52 -17.55
CA ILE A 454 10.82 1.09 -17.28
C ILE A 454 11.52 1.38 -18.60
N VAL A 455 12.02 2.62 -18.72
CA VAL A 455 12.60 3.15 -19.96
C VAL A 455 14.12 3.00 -19.95
N ASN A 456 14.65 2.42 -21.04
CA ASN A 456 16.08 2.40 -21.33
C ASN A 456 16.31 3.18 -22.62
N VAL A 457 17.32 4.04 -22.64
CA VAL A 457 17.68 4.83 -23.83
C VAL A 457 19.12 4.58 -24.21
N SER A 458 19.38 4.36 -25.48
CA SER A 458 20.72 4.30 -26.03
C SER A 458 20.90 5.29 -27.16
N ALA A 459 22.13 5.77 -27.33
CA ALA A 459 22.55 6.54 -28.51
C ALA A 459 23.78 5.89 -29.11
N LYS A 460 23.75 5.69 -30.43
CA LYS A 460 24.84 5.04 -31.20
C LYS A 460 25.19 5.87 -32.40
N ASP A 461 26.47 6.18 -32.56
CA ASP A 461 27.01 6.71 -33.81
C ASP A 461 27.20 5.57 -34.83
N LEU A 462 26.43 5.58 -35.88
CA LEU A 462 26.46 4.53 -36.92
C LEU A 462 27.76 4.56 -37.72
N GLY A 463 28.47 5.70 -37.76
CA GLY A 463 29.74 5.85 -38.48
C GLY A 463 30.91 5.23 -37.72
N THR A 464 31.03 5.45 -36.41
CA THR A 464 32.14 4.95 -35.60
C THR A 464 31.79 3.67 -34.82
N GLY A 465 30.49 3.38 -34.67
CA GLY A 465 30.00 2.28 -33.87
C GLY A 465 30.01 2.55 -32.37
N ASN A 466 30.42 3.74 -31.91
CA ASN A 466 30.38 4.13 -30.52
C ASN A 466 28.96 4.19 -30.01
N GLU A 467 28.69 3.58 -28.86
CA GLU A 467 27.38 3.50 -28.25
C GLU A 467 27.45 3.88 -26.78
N GLN A 468 26.46 4.65 -26.31
CA GLN A 468 26.23 4.93 -24.91
C GLN A 468 24.80 4.51 -24.57
N LYS A 469 24.67 3.72 -23.49
CA LYS A 469 23.38 3.27 -22.96
C LYS A 469 23.19 3.86 -21.58
N VAL A 470 21.95 4.29 -21.33
CA VAL A 470 21.53 4.74 -20.01
C VAL A 470 20.19 4.07 -19.70
N THR A 471 20.14 3.30 -18.63
CA THR A 471 18.87 3.03 -17.96
C THR A 471 18.46 4.33 -17.31
N ILE A 472 17.26 4.79 -17.61
CA ILE A 472 16.77 6.03 -17.02
C ILE A 472 16.57 5.81 -15.53
N THR A 473 17.61 6.13 -14.80
CA THR A 473 17.55 6.28 -13.34
C THR A 473 17.52 7.78 -13.09
N SER A 474 16.41 8.29 -12.63
CA SER A 474 16.37 9.70 -12.21
C SER A 474 17.44 9.93 -11.14
N SER A 475 17.91 11.17 -10.99
CA SER A 475 18.85 11.57 -9.93
C SER A 475 18.33 11.26 -8.50
N THR A 476 17.08 10.85 -8.40
CA THR A 476 16.37 10.51 -7.17
C THR A 476 16.35 9.01 -6.84
N ASN A 477 16.80 8.14 -7.77
CA ASN A 477 16.86 6.71 -7.54
C ASN A 477 18.11 6.34 -6.76
N LEU A 478 17.97 5.33 -5.90
CA LEU A 478 19.07 4.81 -5.11
C LEU A 478 20.07 4.05 -6.02
N SER A 479 21.36 4.16 -5.75
CA SER A 479 22.39 3.34 -6.39
C SER A 479 22.27 1.87 -5.93
N GLU A 480 22.85 0.94 -6.69
CA GLU A 480 22.89 -0.49 -6.30
C GLU A 480 23.60 -0.70 -4.95
N GLU A 481 24.62 0.09 -4.63
CA GLU A 481 25.32 0.06 -3.35
C GLU A 481 24.42 0.55 -2.21
N GLU A 482 23.70 1.65 -2.43
CA GLU A 482 22.73 2.18 -1.46
C GLU A 482 21.57 1.19 -1.25
N ILE A 483 21.04 0.57 -2.30
CA ILE A 483 20.00 -0.47 -2.17
C ILE A 483 20.53 -1.65 -1.33
N LYS A 484 21.72 -2.16 -1.61
CA LYS A 484 22.33 -3.25 -0.83
C LYS A 484 22.52 -2.87 0.64
N GLN A 485 22.92 -1.64 0.91
CA GLN A 485 23.05 -1.13 2.28
C GLN A 485 21.68 -1.08 2.97
N ARG A 486 20.64 -0.56 2.29
CA ARG A 486 19.29 -0.50 2.82
C ARG A 486 18.68 -1.87 3.07
N VAL A 487 18.91 -2.83 2.18
CA VAL A 487 18.50 -4.23 2.39
C VAL A 487 19.12 -4.78 3.67
N LYS A 488 20.45 -4.60 3.86
CA LYS A 488 21.12 -5.08 5.07
C LYS A 488 20.61 -4.42 6.35
N GLU A 489 20.35 -3.11 6.32
CA GLU A 489 19.74 -2.40 7.45
C GLU A 489 18.31 -2.92 7.72
N ALA A 490 17.54 -3.19 6.67
CA ALA A 490 16.20 -3.73 6.79
C ALA A 490 16.17 -5.13 7.42
N GLU A 491 17.11 -6.01 7.05
CA GLU A 491 17.26 -7.35 7.65
C GLU A 491 17.63 -7.26 9.14
N GLN A 492 18.48 -6.31 9.54
CA GLN A 492 18.81 -6.09 10.95
C GLN A 492 17.56 -5.68 11.76
N TYR A 493 16.76 -4.73 11.24
CA TYR A 493 15.52 -4.33 11.90
C TYR A 493 14.48 -5.46 11.94
N ALA A 494 14.39 -6.28 10.90
CA ALA A 494 13.47 -7.42 10.90
C ALA A 494 13.82 -8.45 12.00
N ALA A 495 15.11 -8.67 12.26
CA ALA A 495 15.56 -9.54 13.34
C ALA A 495 15.23 -8.95 14.73
N GLU A 496 15.42 -7.64 14.92
CA GLU A 496 15.06 -6.93 16.13
C GLU A 496 13.54 -6.92 16.36
N ASP A 497 12.75 -6.64 15.32
CA ASP A 497 11.31 -6.63 15.36
C ASP A 497 10.74 -8.02 15.71
N LYS A 498 11.32 -9.10 15.14
CA LYS A 498 10.95 -10.48 15.47
C LYS A 498 11.20 -10.82 16.93
N LYS A 499 12.41 -10.48 17.43
CA LYS A 499 12.74 -10.68 18.85
C LYS A 499 11.77 -9.94 19.77
N ARG A 500 11.45 -8.71 19.43
CA ARG A 500 10.54 -7.87 20.22
C ARG A 500 9.10 -8.39 20.19
N LYS A 501 8.65 -8.90 19.02
CA LYS A 501 7.35 -9.57 18.92
C LYS A 501 7.27 -10.77 19.87
N GLU A 502 8.30 -11.64 19.89
CA GLU A 502 8.39 -12.78 20.79
C GLU A 502 8.38 -12.35 22.28
N GLU A 503 9.05 -11.23 22.60
CA GLU A 503 9.03 -10.64 23.94
C GLU A 503 7.61 -10.18 24.34
N VAL A 504 6.91 -9.45 23.46
CA VAL A 504 5.53 -8.96 23.71
C VAL A 504 4.56 -10.13 23.80
N GLU A 505 4.66 -11.14 22.95
CA GLU A 505 3.83 -12.35 23.00
C GLU A 505 4.01 -13.10 24.34
N THR A 506 5.24 -13.19 24.83
CA THR A 506 5.54 -13.78 26.14
C THR A 506 4.89 -13.00 27.28
N LEU A 507 4.95 -11.66 27.24
CA LEU A 507 4.31 -10.79 28.23
C LEU A 507 2.78 -10.94 28.22
N ASN A 508 2.18 -10.94 27.04
CA ASN A 508 0.73 -11.11 26.88
C ASN A 508 0.25 -12.49 27.35
N HIS A 509 1.02 -13.53 27.06
CA HIS A 509 0.71 -14.88 27.52
C HIS A 509 0.78 -14.98 29.06
N ALA A 510 1.78 -14.35 29.69
CA ALA A 510 1.88 -14.28 31.14
C ALA A 510 0.68 -13.54 31.76
N ASP A 511 0.25 -12.43 31.18
CA ASP A 511 -0.94 -11.68 31.65
C ASP A 511 -2.23 -12.51 31.52
N SER A 512 -2.37 -13.25 30.41
CA SER A 512 -3.51 -14.16 30.23
C SER A 512 -3.52 -15.29 31.26
N MET A 513 -2.36 -15.88 31.56
CA MET A 513 -2.24 -16.94 32.58
C MET A 513 -2.56 -16.40 33.97
N ILE A 514 -2.08 -15.21 34.34
CA ILE A 514 -2.40 -14.57 35.61
C ILE A 514 -3.90 -14.38 35.74
N PHE A 515 -4.54 -13.85 34.68
CA PHE A 515 -5.99 -13.63 34.69
C PHE A 515 -6.77 -14.94 34.81
N GLU A 516 -6.36 -15.97 34.12
CA GLU A 516 -7.04 -17.28 34.11
C GLU A 516 -6.93 -17.97 35.46
N VAL A 517 -5.75 -17.95 36.09
CA VAL A 517 -5.55 -18.52 37.43
C VAL A 517 -6.27 -17.70 38.51
N ASP A 518 -6.27 -16.37 38.45
CA ASP A 518 -7.07 -15.50 39.34
C ASP A 518 -8.58 -15.81 39.23
N LYS A 519 -9.06 -16.07 38.00
CA LYS A 519 -10.46 -16.45 37.76
C LYS A 519 -10.76 -17.83 38.36
N GLN A 520 -9.92 -18.84 38.10
CA GLN A 520 -10.08 -20.20 38.61
C GLN A 520 -10.03 -20.25 40.17
N LEU A 521 -9.17 -19.45 40.79
CA LEU A 521 -9.13 -19.31 42.24
C LEU A 521 -10.45 -18.76 42.81
N LYS A 522 -11.09 -17.83 42.12
CA LYS A 522 -12.40 -17.29 42.53
C LYS A 522 -13.54 -18.28 42.37
N GLU A 523 -13.50 -19.07 41.27
CA GLU A 523 -14.56 -20.02 40.94
C GLU A 523 -14.45 -21.35 41.70
N LEU A 524 -13.23 -21.81 41.95
CA LEU A 524 -12.95 -23.14 42.53
C LEU A 524 -12.30 -23.07 43.92
N GLY A 525 -11.96 -21.87 44.41
CA GLY A 525 -11.21 -21.70 45.66
C GLY A 525 -11.87 -22.28 46.90
N ASP A 526 -13.19 -22.40 46.90
CA ASP A 526 -13.96 -23.05 48.01
C ASP A 526 -13.91 -24.58 47.93
N LYS A 527 -13.45 -25.15 46.80
CA LYS A 527 -13.28 -26.59 46.56
C LYS A 527 -11.84 -27.05 46.78
N LEU A 528 -10.91 -26.12 46.95
CA LEU A 528 -9.51 -26.39 47.25
C LEU A 528 -9.31 -26.62 48.75
N SER A 529 -8.36 -27.49 49.12
CA SER A 529 -7.87 -27.53 50.48
C SER A 529 -7.22 -26.20 50.87
N ALA A 530 -7.22 -25.82 52.12
CA ALA A 530 -6.59 -24.57 52.57
C ALA A 530 -5.09 -24.50 52.22
N GLU A 531 -4.41 -25.63 52.17
CA GLU A 531 -3.01 -25.78 51.79
C GLU A 531 -2.81 -25.59 50.28
N ASP A 532 -3.63 -26.24 49.43
CA ASP A 532 -3.57 -26.11 47.99
C ASP A 532 -3.93 -24.68 47.54
N LYS A 533 -4.93 -24.06 48.17
CA LYS A 533 -5.30 -22.67 47.90
C LYS A 533 -4.14 -21.71 48.21
N ALA A 534 -3.54 -21.85 49.39
CA ALA A 534 -2.38 -21.04 49.78
C ALA A 534 -1.19 -21.24 48.84
N THR A 535 -1.00 -22.47 48.35
CA THR A 535 0.06 -22.77 47.37
C THR A 535 -0.16 -22.03 46.06
N VAL A 536 -1.37 -22.07 45.48
CA VAL A 536 -1.66 -21.37 44.21
C VAL A 536 -1.60 -19.85 44.39
N GLU A 537 -2.11 -19.29 45.51
CA GLU A 537 -2.04 -17.88 45.82
C GLU A 537 -0.59 -17.36 45.94
N ASN A 538 0.28 -18.15 46.61
CA ASN A 538 1.69 -17.79 46.72
C ASN A 538 2.43 -17.85 45.38
N GLU A 539 2.23 -18.92 44.60
CA GLU A 539 2.83 -19.05 43.28
C GLU A 539 2.37 -17.95 42.31
N LEU A 540 1.09 -17.60 42.37
CA LEU A 540 0.53 -16.51 41.61
C LEU A 540 1.11 -15.15 42.02
N ALA A 541 1.30 -14.90 43.31
CA ALA A 541 1.92 -13.66 43.79
C ALA A 541 3.40 -13.55 43.38
N GLU A 542 4.15 -14.65 43.41
CA GLU A 542 5.53 -14.69 42.93
C GLU A 542 5.60 -14.50 41.41
N PHE A 543 4.71 -15.16 40.68
CA PHE A 543 4.66 -14.99 39.23
C PHE A 543 4.30 -13.56 38.78
N LYS A 544 3.35 -12.90 39.49
CA LYS A 544 3.02 -11.47 39.29
C LYS A 544 4.25 -10.57 39.47
N LYS A 545 5.06 -10.81 40.51
CA LYS A 545 6.31 -10.06 40.74
C LYS A 545 7.31 -10.23 39.58
N VAL A 546 7.47 -11.47 39.08
CA VAL A 546 8.33 -11.72 37.93
C VAL A 546 7.78 -11.03 36.68
N ARG A 547 6.46 -11.01 36.47
CA ARG A 547 5.81 -10.31 35.36
C ARG A 547 6.06 -8.80 35.39
N GLU A 548 6.10 -8.18 36.58
CA GLU A 548 6.39 -6.75 36.76
C GLU A 548 7.82 -6.36 36.30
N THR A 549 8.76 -7.30 36.23
CA THR A 549 10.12 -7.03 35.75
C THR A 549 10.18 -6.67 34.26
N ASN A 550 9.18 -7.04 33.47
CA ASN A 550 9.15 -6.93 32.00
C ASN A 550 10.31 -7.64 31.28
N ASP A 551 11.02 -8.54 31.94
CA ASP A 551 12.08 -9.35 31.35
C ASP A 551 11.47 -10.64 30.78
N ALA A 552 11.32 -10.67 29.45
CA ALA A 552 10.68 -11.79 28.75
C ALA A 552 11.38 -13.14 28.99
N ALA A 553 12.72 -13.15 29.13
CA ALA A 553 13.46 -14.38 29.38
C ALA A 553 13.18 -14.93 30.78
N GLN A 554 13.17 -14.07 31.79
CA GLN A 554 12.82 -14.46 33.17
C GLN A 554 11.36 -14.88 33.28
N ILE A 555 10.47 -14.15 32.60
CA ILE A 555 9.02 -14.44 32.58
C ILE A 555 8.77 -15.79 31.93
N LYS A 556 9.40 -16.09 30.80
CA LYS A 556 9.25 -17.39 30.11
C LYS A 556 9.66 -18.57 31.00
N THR A 557 10.79 -18.44 31.69
CA THR A 557 11.26 -19.47 32.62
C THR A 557 10.33 -19.63 33.82
N ALA A 558 9.85 -18.52 34.39
CA ALA A 558 8.92 -18.53 35.50
C ALA A 558 7.54 -19.08 35.11
N MET A 559 7.11 -18.83 33.87
CA MET A 559 5.84 -19.29 33.32
C MET A 559 5.78 -20.82 33.24
N GLU A 560 6.87 -21.47 32.81
CA GLU A 560 6.96 -22.95 32.76
C GLU A 560 6.85 -23.56 34.17
N ALA A 561 7.59 -22.99 35.13
CA ALA A 561 7.56 -23.44 36.53
C ALA A 561 6.18 -23.21 37.20
N PHE A 562 5.58 -22.02 36.95
CA PHE A 562 4.27 -21.65 37.42
C PHE A 562 3.18 -22.60 36.88
N THR A 563 3.22 -22.85 35.55
CA THR A 563 2.29 -23.78 34.91
C THR A 563 2.32 -25.16 35.54
N GLN A 564 3.50 -25.74 35.72
CA GLN A 564 3.63 -27.08 36.32
C GLN A 564 3.04 -27.17 37.74
N LYS A 565 3.29 -26.16 38.57
CA LYS A 565 2.81 -26.13 39.96
C LYS A 565 1.30 -25.94 40.04
N VAL A 566 0.77 -25.01 39.25
CA VAL A 566 -0.67 -24.70 39.26
C VAL A 566 -1.49 -25.84 38.68
N TYR A 567 -1.04 -26.46 37.54
CA TYR A 567 -1.73 -27.62 36.98
C TYR A 567 -1.68 -28.84 37.91
N ALA A 568 -0.60 -29.03 38.67
CA ALA A 568 -0.54 -30.13 39.68
C ALA A 568 -1.61 -29.99 40.75
N VAL A 569 -1.94 -28.75 41.17
CA VAL A 569 -2.98 -28.49 42.15
C VAL A 569 -4.38 -28.62 41.58
N PHE A 570 -4.68 -27.96 40.48
CA PHE A 570 -6.00 -28.06 39.84
C PHE A 570 -6.31 -29.45 39.29
N GLY A 571 -5.29 -30.18 38.82
CA GLY A 571 -5.44 -31.57 38.35
C GLY A 571 -5.97 -32.51 39.43
N LYS A 572 -5.60 -32.29 40.69
CA LYS A 572 -6.14 -33.07 41.83
C LYS A 572 -7.65 -32.89 41.99
N ILE A 573 -8.17 -31.67 41.79
CA ILE A 573 -9.60 -31.38 41.90
C ILE A 573 -10.38 -32.11 40.81
N TYR A 574 -9.90 -32.05 39.58
CA TYR A 574 -10.56 -32.76 38.46
C TYR A 574 -10.57 -34.26 38.66
N GLN A 575 -9.51 -34.86 39.21
CA GLN A 575 -9.48 -36.27 39.59
C GLN A 575 -10.43 -36.61 40.74
N GLN A 576 -10.57 -35.76 41.74
CA GLN A 576 -11.50 -35.94 42.86
C GLN A 576 -12.97 -35.79 42.44
N GLN A 577 -13.29 -34.88 41.52
CA GLN A 577 -14.62 -34.74 40.93
C GLN A 577 -15.03 -35.95 40.08
N GLN A 578 -14.10 -36.56 39.30
CA GLN A 578 -14.35 -37.77 38.58
C GLN A 578 -14.54 -39.02 39.46
N ALA A 579 -13.94 -39.03 40.67
CA ALA A 579 -14.11 -40.12 41.63
C ALA A 579 -15.43 -40.05 42.40
N GLN A 580 -16.10 -38.91 42.44
CA GLN A 580 -17.37 -38.67 43.17
C GLN A 580 -18.64 -38.79 42.31
N ASP A 581 -18.52 -38.91 40.98
CA ASP A 581 -19.65 -39.08 40.07
C ASP A 581 -19.50 -40.36 39.23
N PRO A 582 -20.11 -41.51 39.70
CA PRO A 582 -20.01 -42.79 39.05
C PRO A 582 -20.69 -42.87 37.66
N ASN A 583 -21.36 -41.80 37.22
CA ASN A 583 -22.15 -41.79 35.99
C ASN A 583 -21.52 -40.99 34.84
N ALA A 584 -20.30 -40.47 34.99
CA ALA A 584 -19.58 -39.76 33.93
C ALA A 584 -18.66 -40.64 33.11
N GLN A 585 -19.14 -41.86 32.74
CA GLN A 585 -18.47 -42.70 31.73
C GLN A 585 -19.03 -42.42 30.35
N ALA A 586 -18.63 -41.33 29.72
CA ALA A 586 -18.53 -41.17 28.26
C ALA A 586 -17.99 -39.78 27.91
N GLY A 587 -16.68 -39.66 27.80
CA GLY A 587 -16.02 -38.42 27.33
C GLY A 587 -14.54 -38.44 27.71
N GLY A 588 -13.81 -39.45 27.24
CA GLY A 588 -12.39 -39.53 27.52
C GLY A 588 -11.60 -38.42 26.84
N TYR A 589 -11.08 -37.52 27.64
CA TYR A 589 -9.93 -36.72 27.25
C TYR A 589 -8.65 -37.43 27.71
N GLN A 590 -7.97 -38.05 26.76
CA GLN A 590 -6.61 -38.57 26.96
C GLN A 590 -5.66 -37.40 27.11
N ALA A 591 -4.91 -37.38 28.20
CA ALA A 591 -3.75 -36.52 28.37
C ALA A 591 -2.71 -36.87 27.28
N GLY A 592 -2.65 -36.09 26.24
CA GLY A 592 -1.63 -36.16 25.20
C GLY A 592 -0.42 -35.37 25.59
N ASN A 593 0.75 -35.98 25.50
CA ASN A 593 2.08 -35.40 25.60
C ASN A 593 2.17 -34.12 24.75
N ALA A 594 2.71 -33.07 25.36
CA ALA A 594 3.12 -31.87 24.66
C ALA A 594 4.35 -32.15 23.79
N GLN A 595 4.12 -32.62 22.58
CA GLN A 595 5.02 -32.50 21.44
C GLN A 595 4.17 -32.64 20.18
N ASP A 596 4.28 -31.67 19.26
CA ASP A 596 3.57 -31.55 17.98
C ASP A 596 2.06 -31.20 18.05
N ALA A 597 1.76 -29.92 17.95
CA ALA A 597 0.49 -29.42 17.48
C ALA A 597 0.73 -28.45 16.32
N THR A 598 0.92 -29.03 15.14
CA THR A 598 0.61 -28.40 13.88
C THR A 598 -0.71 -28.99 13.39
N SER A 599 -1.58 -28.08 12.95
CA SER A 599 -2.72 -28.26 12.03
C SER A 599 -4.01 -28.95 12.52
N ASP A 600 -5.07 -28.24 12.14
CA ASP A 600 -6.41 -28.65 11.73
C ASP A 600 -7.56 -28.67 12.73
N GLY A 601 -8.58 -27.86 12.36
CA GLY A 601 -9.96 -28.14 12.69
C GLY A 601 -10.76 -26.99 13.33
N ALA A 602 -11.09 -25.95 12.57
CA ALA A 602 -12.21 -25.09 12.90
C ALA A 602 -13.51 -25.76 12.43
N SER A 603 -14.37 -26.17 13.37
CA SER A 603 -15.72 -26.60 13.07
C SER A 603 -16.69 -25.44 13.18
N ASP A 604 -17.53 -25.30 12.15
CA ASP A 604 -18.66 -24.38 12.03
C ASP A 604 -19.58 -24.40 13.26
N ALA A 605 -19.92 -23.23 13.73
CA ALA A 605 -21.09 -23.01 14.57
C ALA A 605 -22.06 -22.09 13.82
N ASP A 606 -23.13 -22.69 13.31
CA ASP A 606 -24.31 -21.99 12.80
C ASP A 606 -24.90 -21.04 13.84
N TYR A 607 -25.10 -19.78 13.44
CA TYR A 607 -26.02 -18.87 14.10
C TYR A 607 -27.07 -18.40 13.09
N ASP A 608 -28.27 -18.93 13.25
CA ASP A 608 -29.49 -18.36 12.67
C ASP A 608 -29.78 -16.99 13.30
N VAL A 609 -29.98 -15.99 12.47
CA VAL A 609 -30.54 -14.69 12.85
C VAL A 609 -31.81 -14.45 12.04
N HIS A 610 -32.91 -14.32 12.78
CA HIS A 610 -34.18 -13.79 12.30
C HIS A 610 -34.11 -12.29 11.97
#